data_4c8a4a95829508447be460e29259ae21
#
_entry.id   4c8a4a95829508447be460e29259ae21
#
_cell.length_a   1.000
_cell.length_b   1.000
_cell.length_c   1.000
_cell.angle_alpha   90.00
_cell.angle_beta   90.00
_cell.angle_gamma   90.00
#
_symmetry.space_group_name_H-M   'P 1'
#
loop_
_entity.id
_entity.type
_entity.pdbx_description
1 polymer ?
#
loop_
_entity_poly.entity_id
_entity_poly.type
_entity_poly.pdbx_seq_one_letter_code
_entity_poly.pdbx_strand_id
1 'polypeptide(L)'
;MNSKVIRLIIPLFLLLIIGAGAFAGTCENIVIPAYFYPWQPNSYWNEAVDNAPLPHGRSQILILNPDNGPGASFDKHYADAVSTVHAAGKGFLVFGYVYTRYGKRSLGIVEHAIDKYYSWYNVDGIFVDETASDGSLVDIYYQPLTDYITRKKSRAGVMLNPGVYPDQAYANISVPHDSLFVINVFEDSYPNYLNATVPSWAYSYPKKMFSHLIYFTHANKMPNVVALSAERHVGWVYVTDKTLPNPWNQLPTYWSQLTAQVKNGCETDNP
;
A
#
# COMPACT_ATOMS: atom_id res chain seq x y z
N MET A 1 82.88 17.90 -0.49
CA MET A 1 81.77 17.92 -1.42
C MET A 1 80.59 17.19 -0.76
N ASN A 2 79.65 17.99 -0.19
CA ASN A 2 78.50 17.47 0.54
C ASN A 2 77.28 17.46 -0.37
N SER A 3 76.85 16.25 -0.80
CA SER A 3 75.63 16.03 -1.58
C SER A 3 74.44 16.00 -0.63
N LYS A 4 73.53 17.02 -0.71
CA LYS A 4 72.26 17.04 -0.01
C LYS A 4 71.22 16.22 -0.84
N VAL A 5 70.74 15.11 -0.29
CA VAL A 5 69.64 14.36 -0.83
C VAL A 5 68.34 15.01 -0.37
N ILE A 6 67.58 15.60 -1.30
CA ILE A 6 66.22 16.13 -1.07
C ILE A 6 65.27 14.96 -1.17
N ARG A 7 64.65 14.57 -0.05
CA ARG A 7 63.54 13.63 -0.03
C ARG A 7 62.24 14.35 -0.35
N LEU A 8 61.66 14.06 -1.51
CA LEU A 8 60.34 14.54 -1.90
C LEU A 8 59.27 13.71 -1.17
N ILE A 9 58.56 14.34 -0.24
CA ILE A 9 57.42 13.69 0.42
C ILE A 9 56.19 14.01 -0.42
N ILE A 10 55.67 12.96 -1.12
CA ILE A 10 54.41 13.03 -1.85
C ILE A 10 53.28 12.73 -0.84
N PRO A 11 52.32 13.66 -0.60
CA PRO A 11 51.20 13.33 0.23
C PRO A 11 50.27 12.36 -0.49
N LEU A 12 50.09 11.19 0.09
CA LEU A 12 49.08 10.21 -0.36
C LEU A 12 47.71 10.75 0.02
N PHE A 13 47.01 11.34 -0.95
CA PHE A 13 45.59 11.66 -0.79
C PHE A 13 44.80 10.33 -0.81
N LEU A 14 44.35 9.90 0.36
CA LEU A 14 43.41 8.81 0.52
C LEU A 14 42.04 9.32 0.04
N LEU A 15 41.68 8.97 -1.20
CA LEU A 15 40.35 9.24 -1.75
C LEU A 15 39.37 8.30 -1.03
N LEU A 16 38.65 8.81 -0.03
CA LEU A 16 37.50 8.13 0.54
C LEU A 16 36.43 8.07 -0.55
N ILE A 17 36.36 6.96 -1.26
CA ILE A 17 35.20 6.59 -2.08
C ILE A 17 34.11 6.26 -1.07
N ILE A 18 33.23 7.24 -0.78
CA ILE A 18 31.94 6.97 -0.16
C ILE A 18 31.19 6.17 -1.20
N GLY A 19 31.24 4.87 -1.07
CA GLY A 19 30.38 3.98 -1.85
C GLY A 19 28.95 4.41 -1.60
N ALA A 20 28.26 4.93 -2.62
CA ALA A 20 26.82 4.96 -2.64
C ALA A 20 26.38 3.51 -2.43
N GLY A 21 25.93 3.17 -1.23
CA GLY A 21 25.33 1.87 -0.98
C GLY A 21 24.23 1.71 -2.03
N ALA A 22 24.39 0.71 -2.88
CA ALA A 22 23.31 0.29 -3.75
C ALA A 22 22.17 -0.06 -2.82
N PHE A 23 21.13 0.78 -2.78
CA PHE A 23 19.88 0.43 -2.11
C PHE A 23 19.41 -0.84 -2.79
N ALA A 24 19.30 -1.93 -2.03
CA ALA A 24 18.64 -3.14 -2.50
C ALA A 24 17.30 -2.74 -3.10
N GLY A 25 16.94 -3.29 -4.26
CA GLY A 25 15.80 -2.88 -5.03
C GLY A 25 14.52 -2.80 -4.19
N THR A 26 13.90 -1.64 -4.20
CA THR A 26 12.70 -1.31 -3.42
C THR A 26 11.43 -1.61 -4.21
N CYS A 27 11.41 -2.75 -4.91
CA CYS A 27 10.30 -3.09 -5.81
C CYS A 27 9.03 -3.42 -5.02
N GLU A 28 8.17 -2.43 -4.85
CA GLU A 28 6.89 -2.53 -4.16
C GLU A 28 5.72 -2.32 -5.12
N ASN A 29 4.52 -2.58 -4.63
CA ASN A 29 3.26 -2.20 -5.24
C ASN A 29 2.72 -0.94 -4.55
N ILE A 30 1.76 -0.27 -5.18
CA ILE A 30 1.15 0.92 -4.59
C ILE A 30 -0.28 0.61 -4.16
N VAL A 31 -0.67 1.05 -2.96
CA VAL A 31 -2.05 1.01 -2.49
C VAL A 31 -2.52 2.42 -2.16
N ILE A 32 -3.55 2.91 -2.82
CA ILE A 32 -4.02 4.28 -2.74
C ILE A 32 -5.36 4.30 -1.99
N PRO A 33 -5.44 4.85 -0.78
CA PRO A 33 -6.73 5.19 -0.18
C PRO A 33 -7.37 6.33 -0.98
N ALA A 34 -8.19 6.00 -1.98
CA ALA A 34 -8.79 6.96 -2.92
C ALA A 34 -10.10 7.53 -2.37
N TYR A 35 -10.04 8.20 -1.19
CA TYR A 35 -11.20 8.78 -0.49
C TYR A 35 -11.58 10.16 -1.03
N PHE A 36 -11.36 10.36 -2.32
CA PHE A 36 -11.72 11.56 -3.06
C PHE A 36 -12.78 11.24 -4.10
N TYR A 37 -13.72 12.15 -4.26
CA TYR A 37 -14.82 11.98 -5.21
C TYR A 37 -14.30 12.00 -6.65
N PRO A 38 -14.74 11.10 -7.53
CA PRO A 38 -14.24 10.98 -8.90
C PRO A 38 -14.85 12.01 -9.85
N TRP A 39 -14.67 13.28 -9.55
CA TRP A 39 -15.24 14.38 -10.35
C TRP A 39 -14.47 14.57 -11.66
N GLN A 40 -15.15 14.38 -12.79
CA GLN A 40 -14.57 14.56 -14.13
C GLN A 40 -14.52 16.06 -14.53
N PRO A 41 -13.61 16.49 -15.46
CA PRO A 41 -12.65 15.66 -16.20
C PRO A 41 -11.29 15.45 -15.53
N ASN A 42 -10.94 16.19 -14.49
CA ASN A 42 -9.60 16.20 -13.87
C ASN A 42 -9.65 15.59 -12.47
N SER A 43 -10.13 14.34 -12.36
CA SER A 43 -10.15 13.67 -11.07
C SER A 43 -8.81 13.06 -10.71
N TYR A 44 -8.51 13.00 -9.41
CA TYR A 44 -7.36 12.24 -8.91
C TYR A 44 -7.40 10.74 -9.30
N TRP A 45 -8.59 10.21 -9.65
CA TRP A 45 -8.74 8.86 -10.19
C TRP A 45 -8.03 8.71 -11.54
N ASN A 46 -8.20 9.70 -12.44
CA ASN A 46 -7.49 9.70 -13.72
C ASN A 46 -5.99 9.89 -13.52
N GLU A 47 -5.60 10.85 -12.68
CA GLU A 47 -4.19 11.10 -12.37
C GLU A 47 -3.51 9.85 -11.78
N ALA A 48 -4.22 9.08 -10.92
CA ALA A 48 -3.70 7.86 -10.33
C ALA A 48 -3.36 6.78 -11.38
N VAL A 49 -4.13 6.68 -12.47
CA VAL A 49 -3.86 5.69 -13.53
C VAL A 49 -2.95 6.22 -14.63
N ASP A 50 -2.98 7.52 -14.94
CA ASP A 50 -2.20 8.13 -16.01
C ASP A 50 -0.69 8.19 -15.71
N ASN A 51 -0.33 8.39 -14.44
CA ASN A 51 1.05 8.60 -14.00
C ASN A 51 1.75 7.33 -13.53
N ALA A 52 1.11 6.17 -13.57
CA ALA A 52 1.66 4.99 -12.92
C ALA A 52 1.54 3.66 -13.68
N PRO A 53 2.05 3.53 -14.91
CA PRO A 53 2.33 2.19 -15.38
C PRO A 53 3.49 1.61 -14.56
N LEU A 54 3.17 0.81 -13.54
CA LEU A 54 4.16 0.02 -12.85
C LEU A 54 4.71 -1.06 -13.80
N PRO A 55 5.97 -1.50 -13.63
CA PRO A 55 6.56 -2.58 -14.42
C PRO A 55 5.70 -3.85 -14.42
N HIS A 56 5.90 -4.71 -15.44
CA HIS A 56 5.19 -5.98 -15.53
C HIS A 56 5.22 -6.77 -14.21
N GLY A 57 4.07 -7.31 -13.81
CA GLY A 57 3.92 -8.10 -12.60
C GLY A 57 3.71 -7.28 -11.32
N ARG A 58 3.58 -5.96 -11.42
CA ARG A 58 3.23 -5.08 -10.30
C ARG A 58 1.78 -4.66 -10.37
N SER A 59 1.22 -4.36 -9.21
CA SER A 59 -0.18 -3.98 -9.07
C SER A 59 -0.33 -2.65 -8.35
N GLN A 60 -1.45 -1.99 -8.63
CA GLN A 60 -1.86 -0.77 -7.96
C GLN A 60 -3.30 -0.95 -7.49
N ILE A 61 -3.54 -0.78 -6.19
CA ILE A 61 -4.88 -0.86 -5.61
C ILE A 61 -5.38 0.56 -5.36
N LEU A 62 -6.59 0.87 -5.83
CA LEU A 62 -7.33 2.06 -5.45
C LEU A 62 -8.46 1.63 -4.50
N ILE A 63 -8.51 2.22 -3.30
CA ILE A 63 -9.55 1.91 -2.31
C ILE A 63 -10.69 2.89 -2.48
N LEU A 64 -11.83 2.38 -2.92
CA LEU A 64 -13.08 3.12 -3.18
C LEU A 64 -13.88 3.27 -1.89
N ASN A 65 -14.07 4.51 -1.43
CA ASN A 65 -14.83 4.82 -0.22
C ASN A 65 -15.83 5.98 -0.46
N PRO A 66 -17.01 5.71 -1.02
CA PRO A 66 -18.03 6.74 -1.29
C PRO A 66 -18.53 7.48 -0.05
N ASP A 67 -18.87 6.74 1.01
CA ASP A 67 -19.48 7.33 2.22
C ASP A 67 -19.26 6.39 3.42
N ASN A 68 -18.00 6.25 3.83
CA ASN A 68 -17.61 5.31 4.88
C ASN A 68 -18.18 3.89 4.63
N GLY A 69 -18.20 3.52 3.36
CA GLY A 69 -18.84 2.35 2.80
C GLY A 69 -19.32 2.61 1.35
N PRO A 70 -20.18 1.74 0.80
CA PRO A 70 -20.67 1.85 -0.60
C PRO A 70 -21.64 3.05 -0.83
N GLY A 71 -22.05 3.74 0.24
CA GLY A 71 -23.07 4.77 0.17
C GLY A 71 -24.50 4.22 0.30
N ALA A 72 -25.44 5.14 0.40
CA ALA A 72 -26.87 4.83 0.53
C ALA A 72 -27.48 4.35 -0.80
N SER A 73 -27.02 4.88 -1.94
CA SER A 73 -27.50 4.59 -3.28
C SER A 73 -26.32 4.45 -4.27
N PHE A 74 -26.59 3.83 -5.41
CA PHE A 74 -25.64 3.76 -6.53
C PHE A 74 -25.26 5.16 -7.00
N ASP A 75 -23.97 5.38 -7.19
CA ASP A 75 -23.42 6.62 -7.77
C ASP A 75 -22.65 6.29 -9.06
N LYS A 76 -23.18 6.83 -10.18
CA LYS A 76 -22.61 6.59 -11.51
C LYS A 76 -21.17 7.09 -11.65
N HIS A 77 -20.76 8.16 -10.97
CA HIS A 77 -19.41 8.69 -11.09
C HIS A 77 -18.37 7.71 -10.54
N TYR A 78 -18.68 7.03 -9.45
CA TYR A 78 -17.81 5.95 -8.94
C TYR A 78 -17.78 4.74 -9.87
N ALA A 79 -18.91 4.36 -10.48
CA ALA A 79 -18.94 3.26 -11.44
C ALA A 79 -18.11 3.61 -12.70
N ASP A 80 -18.20 4.84 -13.19
CA ASP A 80 -17.39 5.33 -14.31
C ASP A 80 -15.90 5.35 -13.96
N ALA A 81 -15.54 5.78 -12.75
CA ALA A 81 -14.15 5.77 -12.28
C ALA A 81 -13.56 4.35 -12.22
N VAL A 82 -14.31 3.39 -11.67
CA VAL A 82 -13.90 1.98 -11.67
C VAL A 82 -13.70 1.46 -13.08
N SER A 83 -14.62 1.78 -14.00
CA SER A 83 -14.50 1.41 -15.41
C SER A 83 -13.24 2.02 -16.06
N THR A 84 -12.90 3.27 -15.74
CA THR A 84 -11.68 3.93 -16.21
C THR A 84 -10.42 3.23 -15.70
N VAL A 85 -10.41 2.87 -14.41
CA VAL A 85 -9.29 2.12 -13.79
C VAL A 85 -9.11 0.77 -14.48
N HIS A 86 -10.20 0.02 -14.71
CA HIS A 86 -10.14 -1.26 -15.43
C HIS A 86 -9.67 -1.11 -16.88
N ALA A 87 -10.09 -0.04 -17.56
CA ALA A 87 -9.66 0.24 -18.93
C ALA A 87 -8.18 0.61 -19.05
N ALA A 88 -7.56 1.14 -17.98
CA ALA A 88 -6.13 1.43 -17.94
C ALA A 88 -5.25 0.16 -18.00
N GLY A 89 -5.83 -0.99 -17.73
CA GLY A 89 -5.23 -2.29 -18.04
C GLY A 89 -4.78 -3.10 -16.84
N LYS A 90 -3.97 -4.11 -17.12
CA LYS A 90 -3.53 -5.10 -16.13
C LYS A 90 -2.67 -4.47 -15.05
N GLY A 91 -2.93 -4.85 -13.81
CA GLY A 91 -2.19 -4.36 -12.64
C GLY A 91 -2.94 -3.29 -11.86
N PHE A 92 -4.02 -2.71 -12.40
CA PHE A 92 -4.89 -1.81 -11.66
C PHE A 92 -6.08 -2.57 -11.07
N LEU A 93 -6.30 -2.42 -9.77
CA LEU A 93 -7.37 -3.07 -9.01
C LEU A 93 -8.14 -2.03 -8.21
N VAL A 94 -9.44 -2.25 -8.05
CA VAL A 94 -10.28 -1.40 -7.19
C VAL A 94 -10.83 -2.24 -6.05
N PHE A 95 -10.60 -1.80 -4.81
CA PHE A 95 -11.12 -2.43 -3.61
C PHE A 95 -12.19 -1.55 -2.98
N GLY A 96 -13.34 -2.13 -2.65
CA GLY A 96 -14.40 -1.43 -1.92
C GLY A 96 -14.10 -1.35 -0.42
N TYR A 97 -14.31 -0.20 0.19
CA TYR A 97 -14.10 0.03 1.62
C TYR A 97 -15.29 -0.47 2.46
N VAL A 98 -15.02 -1.28 3.47
CA VAL A 98 -15.95 -1.58 4.56
C VAL A 98 -15.22 -1.46 5.90
N TYR A 99 -15.92 -1.17 6.99
CA TYR A 99 -15.34 -1.13 8.33
C TYR A 99 -16.01 -2.11 9.27
N THR A 100 -15.26 -2.66 10.22
CA THR A 100 -15.73 -3.73 11.12
C THR A 100 -15.91 -3.29 12.57
N ARG A 101 -15.51 -2.05 12.91
CA ARG A 101 -15.48 -1.56 14.31
C ARG A 101 -14.73 -2.53 15.21
N TYR A 102 -13.57 -2.98 14.76
CA TYR A 102 -12.71 -3.93 15.48
C TYR A 102 -13.45 -5.23 15.82
N GLY A 103 -14.18 -5.80 14.84
CA GLY A 103 -14.96 -7.02 14.99
C GLY A 103 -16.30 -6.87 15.72
N LYS A 104 -16.70 -5.64 16.08
CA LYS A 104 -17.96 -5.37 16.80
C LYS A 104 -19.16 -5.13 15.89
N ARG A 105 -18.94 -4.88 14.61
CA ARG A 105 -20.01 -4.72 13.62
C ARG A 105 -20.51 -6.09 13.18
N SER A 106 -21.83 -6.28 13.13
CA SER A 106 -22.43 -7.55 12.68
C SER A 106 -21.93 -7.95 11.29
N LEU A 107 -21.52 -9.19 11.10
CA LEU A 107 -21.09 -9.72 9.80
C LEU A 107 -22.15 -9.47 8.71
N GLY A 108 -23.42 -9.73 8.97
CA GLY A 108 -24.48 -9.52 7.96
C GLY A 108 -24.60 -8.07 7.49
N ILE A 109 -24.29 -7.08 8.34
CA ILE A 109 -24.27 -5.67 7.93
C ILE A 109 -23.04 -5.39 7.03
N VAL A 110 -21.89 -5.97 7.37
CA VAL A 110 -20.65 -5.83 6.57
C VAL A 110 -20.80 -6.53 5.23
N GLU A 111 -21.34 -7.75 5.22
CA GLU A 111 -21.63 -8.55 4.04
C GLU A 111 -22.61 -7.84 3.08
N HIS A 112 -23.64 -7.18 3.63
CA HIS A 112 -24.55 -6.38 2.80
C HIS A 112 -23.85 -5.19 2.12
N ALA A 113 -22.92 -4.53 2.80
CA ALA A 113 -22.11 -3.48 2.19
C ALA A 113 -21.17 -4.03 1.09
N ILE A 114 -20.60 -5.23 1.29
CA ILE A 114 -19.78 -5.93 0.31
C ILE A 114 -20.60 -6.26 -0.93
N ASP A 115 -21.85 -6.75 -0.77
CA ASP A 115 -22.76 -7.06 -1.88
C ASP A 115 -23.04 -5.83 -2.76
N LYS A 116 -23.24 -4.66 -2.13
CA LYS A 116 -23.41 -3.41 -2.87
C LYS A 116 -22.17 -3.06 -3.70
N TYR A 117 -20.96 -3.21 -3.17
CA TYR A 117 -19.75 -2.96 -3.92
C TYR A 117 -19.62 -3.81 -5.16
N TYR A 118 -19.86 -5.11 -5.05
CA TYR A 118 -19.79 -6.00 -6.20
C TYR A 118 -20.91 -5.74 -7.21
N SER A 119 -22.14 -5.48 -6.75
CA SER A 119 -23.28 -5.24 -7.63
C SER A 119 -23.28 -3.87 -8.28
N TRP A 120 -22.82 -2.83 -7.57
CA TRP A 120 -22.86 -1.44 -8.05
C TRP A 120 -21.61 -1.03 -8.82
N TYR A 121 -20.45 -1.47 -8.36
CA TYR A 121 -19.17 -0.94 -8.84
C TYR A 121 -18.25 -2.01 -9.42
N ASN A 122 -18.61 -3.29 -9.39
CA ASN A 122 -17.80 -4.40 -9.90
C ASN A 122 -16.34 -4.37 -9.41
N VAL A 123 -16.13 -4.09 -8.13
CA VAL A 123 -14.79 -4.04 -7.52
C VAL A 123 -14.03 -5.37 -7.62
N ASP A 124 -12.71 -5.33 -7.47
CA ASP A 124 -11.84 -6.51 -7.55
C ASP A 124 -11.55 -7.15 -6.20
N GLY A 125 -11.85 -6.43 -5.13
CA GLY A 125 -11.65 -6.90 -3.76
C GLY A 125 -12.27 -5.97 -2.74
N ILE A 126 -12.01 -6.26 -1.48
CA ILE A 126 -12.53 -5.48 -0.35
C ILE A 126 -11.38 -5.09 0.58
N PHE A 127 -11.36 -3.81 0.91
CA PHE A 127 -10.55 -3.25 2.00
C PHE A 127 -11.40 -3.23 3.26
N VAL A 128 -10.95 -3.96 4.28
CA VAL A 128 -11.64 -4.17 5.55
C VAL A 128 -11.00 -3.31 6.62
N ASP A 129 -11.54 -2.14 6.83
CA ASP A 129 -11.03 -1.16 7.78
C ASP A 129 -11.48 -1.44 9.23
N GLU A 130 -10.83 -0.74 10.17
CA GLU A 130 -11.03 -0.98 11.61
C GLU A 130 -10.96 -2.47 11.95
N THR A 131 -10.01 -3.20 11.34
CA THR A 131 -9.74 -4.59 11.68
C THR A 131 -9.13 -4.67 13.07
N ALA A 132 -9.63 -5.57 13.92
CA ALA A 132 -9.03 -5.81 15.21
C ALA A 132 -7.64 -6.43 15.07
N SER A 133 -6.80 -6.25 16.07
CA SER A 133 -5.47 -6.89 16.14
C SER A 133 -5.44 -8.14 17.04
N ASP A 134 -6.54 -8.47 17.70
CA ASP A 134 -6.68 -9.63 18.61
C ASP A 134 -6.90 -10.91 17.81
N GLY A 135 -5.99 -11.89 17.97
CA GLY A 135 -6.02 -13.19 17.28
C GLY A 135 -7.26 -14.03 17.57
N SER A 136 -7.94 -13.82 18.69
CA SER A 136 -9.17 -14.56 19.04
C SER A 136 -10.33 -14.29 18.07
N LEU A 137 -10.28 -13.18 17.31
CA LEU A 137 -11.30 -12.82 16.33
C LEU A 137 -11.04 -13.42 14.93
N VAL A 138 -9.90 -14.05 14.70
CA VAL A 138 -9.56 -14.61 13.40
C VAL A 138 -10.60 -15.65 12.98
N ASP A 139 -10.78 -16.70 13.76
CA ASP A 139 -11.64 -17.83 13.39
C ASP A 139 -13.13 -17.50 13.43
N ILE A 140 -13.54 -16.59 14.32
CA ILE A 140 -14.97 -16.31 14.54
C ILE A 140 -15.50 -15.11 13.76
N TYR A 141 -14.60 -14.26 13.21
CA TYR A 141 -15.01 -13.07 12.49
C TYR A 141 -14.27 -12.89 11.15
N TYR A 142 -12.93 -12.82 11.15
CA TYR A 142 -12.17 -12.41 9.97
C TYR A 142 -11.96 -13.52 8.94
N GLN A 143 -11.86 -14.79 9.34
CA GLN A 143 -11.85 -15.90 8.41
C GLN A 143 -13.22 -16.06 7.72
N PRO A 144 -14.38 -16.10 8.44
CA PRO A 144 -15.70 -16.11 7.81
C PRO A 144 -15.95 -14.93 6.87
N LEU A 145 -15.51 -13.72 7.22
CA LEU A 145 -15.61 -12.53 6.37
C LEU A 145 -14.76 -12.66 5.11
N THR A 146 -13.54 -13.15 5.24
CA THR A 146 -12.62 -13.42 4.13
C THR A 146 -13.20 -14.46 3.18
N ASP A 147 -13.76 -15.54 3.71
CA ASP A 147 -14.46 -16.56 2.92
C ASP A 147 -15.66 -15.98 2.18
N TYR A 148 -16.41 -15.09 2.83
CA TYR A 148 -17.54 -14.42 2.17
C TYR A 148 -17.08 -13.59 0.97
N ILE A 149 -16.05 -12.76 1.13
CA ILE A 149 -15.50 -11.92 0.07
C ILE A 149 -15.00 -12.77 -1.11
N THR A 150 -14.20 -13.78 -0.82
CA THR A 150 -13.56 -14.61 -1.86
C THR A 150 -14.53 -15.49 -2.65
N ARG A 151 -15.73 -15.77 -2.10
CA ARG A 151 -16.80 -16.45 -2.81
C ARG A 151 -17.58 -15.54 -3.77
N LYS A 152 -17.51 -14.20 -3.65
CA LYS A 152 -18.29 -13.29 -4.50
C LYS A 152 -17.77 -13.17 -5.92
N LYS A 153 -16.45 -13.24 -6.10
CA LYS A 153 -15.81 -13.09 -7.41
C LYS A 153 -14.55 -13.96 -7.44
N SER A 154 -14.31 -14.63 -8.55
CA SER A 154 -13.04 -15.34 -8.77
C SER A 154 -11.87 -14.36 -8.61
N ARG A 155 -10.84 -14.75 -7.85
CA ARG A 155 -9.66 -13.93 -7.53
C ARG A 155 -9.96 -12.66 -6.72
N ALA A 156 -11.11 -12.61 -6.05
CA ALA A 156 -11.41 -11.46 -5.19
C ALA A 156 -10.29 -11.25 -4.17
N GLY A 157 -9.78 -10.01 -4.12
CA GLY A 157 -8.75 -9.64 -3.14
C GLY A 157 -9.35 -9.27 -1.79
N VAL A 158 -8.58 -9.50 -0.74
CA VAL A 158 -8.91 -9.07 0.63
C VAL A 158 -7.73 -8.30 1.19
N MET A 159 -8.00 -7.10 1.70
CA MET A 159 -7.01 -6.31 2.42
C MET A 159 -7.56 -5.94 3.79
N LEU A 160 -6.95 -6.47 4.84
CA LEU A 160 -7.31 -6.17 6.23
C LEU A 160 -6.52 -4.95 6.72
N ASN A 161 -7.17 -4.02 7.42
CA ASN A 161 -6.52 -2.85 7.99
C ASN A 161 -6.63 -2.76 9.51
N PRO A 162 -5.77 -3.44 10.26
CA PRO A 162 -5.59 -3.17 11.69
C PRO A 162 -4.76 -1.90 11.95
N GLY A 163 -4.05 -1.35 10.95
CA GLY A 163 -3.17 -0.18 11.08
C GLY A 163 -1.92 -0.38 11.92
N VAL A 164 -1.76 -1.57 12.49
CA VAL A 164 -0.62 -2.03 13.29
C VAL A 164 -0.36 -3.50 12.99
N TYR A 165 0.79 -4.05 13.38
CA TYR A 165 1.00 -5.49 13.33
C TYR A 165 0.00 -6.19 14.27
N PRO A 166 -0.92 -7.02 13.73
CA PRO A 166 -1.86 -7.79 14.56
C PRO A 166 -1.19 -9.03 15.12
N ASP A 167 -1.95 -9.85 15.84
CA ASP A 167 -1.53 -11.21 16.20
C ASP A 167 -1.15 -12.01 14.94
N GLN A 168 -0.12 -12.85 15.04
CA GLN A 168 0.37 -13.67 13.93
C GLN A 168 -0.72 -14.53 13.28
N ALA A 169 -1.78 -14.91 14.01
CA ALA A 169 -2.90 -15.69 13.49
C ALA A 169 -3.54 -15.05 12.25
N TYR A 170 -3.52 -13.73 12.11
CA TYR A 170 -4.02 -13.03 10.92
C TYR A 170 -3.26 -13.41 9.63
N ALA A 171 -1.95 -13.64 9.74
CA ALA A 171 -1.14 -14.07 8.60
C ALA A 171 -1.42 -15.52 8.16
N ASN A 172 -2.16 -16.28 8.96
CA ASN A 172 -2.59 -17.65 8.67
C ASN A 172 -4.03 -17.74 8.14
N ILE A 173 -4.73 -16.60 7.95
CA ILE A 173 -6.05 -16.59 7.32
C ILE A 173 -5.95 -17.24 5.94
N SER A 174 -6.81 -18.23 5.70
CA SER A 174 -6.82 -18.97 4.45
C SER A 174 -7.56 -18.19 3.35
N VAL A 175 -6.94 -18.11 2.18
CA VAL A 175 -7.54 -17.56 0.97
C VAL A 175 -7.30 -18.50 -0.21
N PRO A 176 -8.16 -18.49 -1.25
CA PRO A 176 -7.87 -19.21 -2.49
C PRO A 176 -6.50 -18.81 -3.06
N HIS A 177 -5.79 -19.78 -3.64
CA HIS A 177 -4.38 -19.62 -4.10
C HIS A 177 -4.16 -18.43 -5.03
N ASP A 178 -5.14 -18.10 -5.85
CA ASP A 178 -5.09 -17.00 -6.83
C ASP A 178 -5.73 -15.69 -6.35
N SER A 179 -6.18 -15.63 -5.09
CA SER A 179 -6.68 -14.42 -4.44
C SER A 179 -5.54 -13.62 -3.82
N LEU A 180 -5.64 -12.29 -3.94
CA LEU A 180 -4.73 -11.38 -3.26
C LEU A 180 -5.13 -11.24 -1.79
N PHE A 181 -4.18 -11.44 -0.88
CA PHE A 181 -4.38 -11.20 0.54
C PHE A 181 -3.31 -10.25 1.08
N VAL A 182 -3.74 -9.15 1.68
CA VAL A 182 -2.85 -8.10 2.21
C VAL A 182 -3.31 -7.71 3.62
N ILE A 183 -2.37 -7.43 4.50
CA ILE A 183 -2.60 -6.85 5.83
C ILE A 183 -1.88 -5.51 5.88
N ASN A 184 -2.62 -4.41 6.14
CA ASN A 184 -2.02 -3.11 6.38
C ASN A 184 -1.51 -3.05 7.83
N VAL A 185 -0.21 -3.19 7.98
CA VAL A 185 0.44 -3.34 9.29
C VAL A 185 1.04 -2.05 9.84
N PHE A 186 0.84 -0.94 9.13
CA PHE A 186 1.17 0.40 9.60
C PHE A 186 0.28 1.44 8.90
N GLU A 187 -0.42 2.24 9.71
CA GLU A 187 -1.15 3.43 9.24
C GLU A 187 -0.96 4.56 10.24
N ASP A 188 0.05 5.41 10.03
CA ASP A 188 0.34 6.52 10.91
C ASP A 188 1.24 7.57 10.20
N SER A 189 1.58 8.62 10.94
CA SER A 189 2.43 9.73 10.50
C SER A 189 3.90 9.33 10.31
N TYR A 190 4.59 10.09 9.45
CA TYR A 190 6.02 9.93 9.22
C TYR A 190 6.87 9.92 10.51
N PRO A 191 6.67 10.82 11.51
CA PRO A 191 7.43 10.76 12.75
C PRO A 191 7.28 9.44 13.51
N ASN A 192 6.07 8.87 13.54
CA ASN A 192 5.83 7.57 14.17
C ASN A 192 6.41 6.43 13.33
N TYR A 193 6.40 6.58 12.00
CA TYR A 193 6.99 5.60 11.10
C TYR A 193 8.48 5.40 11.36
N LEU A 194 9.24 6.43 11.69
CA LEU A 194 10.68 6.30 11.98
C LEU A 194 10.98 5.33 13.11
N ASN A 195 10.06 5.20 14.08
CA ASN A 195 10.19 4.35 15.25
C ASN A 195 9.46 3.01 15.15
N ALA A 196 8.77 2.75 14.02
CA ALA A 196 8.03 1.51 13.83
C ALA A 196 8.97 0.31 13.75
N THR A 197 8.58 -0.79 14.37
CA THR A 197 9.33 -2.05 14.41
C THR A 197 8.56 -3.17 13.72
N VAL A 198 9.29 -4.10 13.13
CA VAL A 198 8.74 -5.30 12.48
C VAL A 198 8.89 -6.48 13.43
N PRO A 199 7.81 -7.17 13.81
CA PRO A 199 7.93 -8.36 14.63
C PRO A 199 8.61 -9.49 13.83
N SER A 200 9.39 -10.31 14.51
CA SER A 200 10.20 -11.36 13.87
C SER A 200 9.39 -12.36 13.04
N TRP A 201 8.15 -12.63 13.46
CA TRP A 201 7.28 -13.55 12.73
C TRP A 201 6.93 -13.07 11.31
N ALA A 202 6.88 -11.74 11.08
CA ALA A 202 6.52 -11.19 9.78
C ALA A 202 7.50 -11.63 8.66
N TYR A 203 8.77 -11.81 8.99
CA TYR A 203 9.79 -12.29 8.03
C TYR A 203 9.59 -13.75 7.59
N SER A 204 8.70 -14.50 8.25
CA SER A 204 8.34 -15.87 7.84
C SER A 204 7.25 -15.91 6.75
N TYR A 205 6.68 -14.76 6.38
CA TYR A 205 5.63 -14.63 5.36
C TYR A 205 6.13 -13.80 4.18
N PRO A 206 5.53 -13.96 2.99
CA PRO A 206 5.93 -13.15 1.83
C PRO A 206 5.71 -11.65 2.06
N LYS A 207 6.69 -10.80 1.71
CA LYS A 207 6.57 -9.34 1.86
C LYS A 207 5.31 -8.75 1.20
N LYS A 208 4.83 -9.36 0.11
CA LYS A 208 3.60 -8.97 -0.60
C LYS A 208 2.32 -9.12 0.24
N MET A 209 2.39 -9.78 1.39
CA MET A 209 1.28 -9.88 2.36
C MET A 209 1.11 -8.60 3.17
N PHE A 210 2.09 -7.71 3.22
CA PHE A 210 2.10 -6.56 4.12
C PHE A 210 2.10 -5.24 3.37
N SER A 211 1.42 -4.24 3.94
CA SER A 211 1.39 -2.87 3.44
C SER A 211 1.60 -1.84 4.52
N HIS A 212 2.10 -0.67 4.12
CA HIS A 212 2.23 0.52 4.96
C HIS A 212 1.53 1.72 4.29
N LEU A 213 0.76 2.48 5.05
CA LEU A 213 0.15 3.75 4.69
C LEU A 213 0.75 4.85 5.57
N ILE A 214 1.53 5.76 4.98
CA ILE A 214 2.27 6.77 5.74
C ILE A 214 1.82 8.16 5.33
N TYR A 215 1.32 8.93 6.29
CA TYR A 215 0.91 10.31 6.06
C TYR A 215 1.87 11.32 6.71
N PHE A 216 1.65 12.63 6.49
CA PHE A 216 2.49 13.72 7.01
C PHE A 216 3.96 13.57 6.61
N THR A 217 4.22 13.16 5.37
CA THR A 217 5.57 12.97 4.83
C THR A 217 5.90 14.07 3.83
N HIS A 218 6.85 14.94 4.14
CA HIS A 218 7.31 15.97 3.20
C HIS A 218 8.02 15.34 1.98
N ALA A 219 7.94 16.01 0.82
CA ALA A 219 8.48 15.51 -0.45
C ALA A 219 9.96 15.06 -0.35
N ASN A 220 10.80 15.81 0.37
CA ASN A 220 12.22 15.47 0.55
C ASN A 220 12.47 14.25 1.47
N LYS A 221 11.45 13.74 2.14
CA LYS A 221 11.52 12.54 2.98
C LYS A 221 10.92 11.31 2.31
N MET A 222 10.09 11.50 1.30
CA MET A 222 9.39 10.42 0.62
C MET A 222 10.34 9.32 0.09
N PRO A 223 11.46 9.61 -0.59
CA PRO A 223 12.35 8.55 -1.08
C PRO A 223 12.91 7.68 0.05
N ASN A 224 13.26 8.27 1.18
CA ASN A 224 13.74 7.51 2.34
C ASN A 224 12.65 6.65 2.97
N VAL A 225 11.39 7.12 2.97
CA VAL A 225 10.25 6.36 3.48
C VAL A 225 9.99 5.13 2.61
N VAL A 226 10.03 5.28 1.28
CA VAL A 226 9.89 4.15 0.34
C VAL A 226 11.04 3.14 0.52
N ALA A 227 12.29 3.61 0.65
CA ALA A 227 13.40 2.70 0.92
C ALA A 227 13.24 1.95 2.24
N LEU A 228 12.82 2.67 3.29
CA LEU A 228 12.62 2.09 4.63
C LEU A 228 11.43 1.10 4.66
N SER A 229 10.39 1.28 3.83
CA SER A 229 9.29 0.32 3.73
C SER A 229 9.77 -1.02 3.15
N ALA A 230 10.60 -1.00 2.12
CA ALA A 230 11.20 -2.20 1.55
C ALA A 230 12.11 -2.93 2.57
N GLU A 231 12.92 -2.20 3.34
CA GLU A 231 13.74 -2.76 4.42
C GLU A 231 12.88 -3.40 5.53
N ARG A 232 11.67 -2.88 5.76
CA ARG A 232 10.68 -3.37 6.72
C ARG A 232 9.80 -4.51 6.21
N HIS A 233 10.23 -5.16 5.14
CA HIS A 233 9.61 -6.37 4.63
C HIS A 233 8.15 -6.19 4.19
N VAL A 234 7.79 -5.06 3.56
CA VAL A 234 6.47 -4.85 2.98
C VAL A 234 6.53 -4.88 1.45
N GLY A 235 5.43 -5.24 0.82
CA GLY A 235 5.30 -5.29 -0.63
C GLY A 235 4.33 -4.27 -1.19
N TRP A 236 3.70 -3.44 -0.34
CA TRP A 236 2.76 -2.39 -0.71
C TRP A 236 3.01 -1.14 0.11
N VAL A 237 3.04 0.01 -0.54
CA VAL A 237 3.30 1.27 0.15
C VAL A 237 2.43 2.39 -0.41
N TYR A 238 2.05 3.31 0.45
CA TYR A 238 1.55 4.63 0.08
C TYR A 238 2.12 5.69 1.01
N VAL A 239 2.60 6.79 0.43
CA VAL A 239 3.21 7.88 1.17
C VAL A 239 2.58 9.18 0.72
N THR A 240 2.09 10.00 1.68
CA THR A 240 1.46 11.28 1.37
C THR A 240 1.93 12.41 2.29
N ASP A 241 1.96 13.64 1.74
CA ASP A 241 2.18 14.88 2.49
C ASP A 241 0.93 15.39 3.19
N LYS A 242 -0.22 14.76 2.92
CA LYS A 242 -1.48 15.14 3.55
C LYS A 242 -1.49 14.79 5.03
N THR A 243 -2.42 15.41 5.77
CA THR A 243 -2.48 15.34 7.23
C THR A 243 -3.90 15.05 7.71
N LEU A 244 -4.03 14.74 8.99
CA LEU A 244 -5.34 14.63 9.64
C LEU A 244 -6.16 15.92 9.45
N PRO A 245 -7.51 15.86 9.45
CA PRO A 245 -8.33 14.69 9.84
C PRO A 245 -8.50 13.61 8.75
N ASN A 246 -8.21 13.87 7.48
CA ASN A 246 -8.31 12.89 6.40
C ASN A 246 -7.14 13.04 5.42
N PRO A 247 -6.05 12.30 5.62
CA PRO A 247 -4.88 12.38 4.73
C PRO A 247 -5.11 11.69 3.37
N TRP A 248 -6.26 11.05 3.18
CA TRP A 248 -6.61 10.23 2.02
C TRP A 248 -7.57 10.92 1.03
N ASN A 249 -7.90 12.18 1.24
CA ASN A 249 -8.86 12.93 0.42
C ASN A 249 -8.27 13.55 -0.86
N GLN A 250 -6.98 13.36 -1.10
CA GLN A 250 -6.25 13.83 -2.28
C GLN A 250 -5.00 12.95 -2.50
N LEU A 251 -4.48 12.93 -3.74
CA LEU A 251 -3.14 12.40 -3.99
C LEU A 251 -2.07 13.31 -3.34
N PRO A 252 -0.87 12.77 -3.02
CA PRO A 252 0.23 13.58 -2.53
C PRO A 252 0.67 14.59 -3.60
N THR A 253 1.17 15.75 -3.18
CA THR A 253 1.67 16.78 -4.11
C THR A 253 2.83 16.31 -4.98
N TYR A 254 3.47 15.22 -4.58
CA TYR A 254 4.59 14.58 -5.28
C TYR A 254 4.20 13.21 -5.88
N TRP A 255 2.94 13.05 -6.33
CA TRP A 255 2.43 11.76 -6.83
C TRP A 255 3.31 11.16 -7.93
N SER A 256 3.68 11.95 -8.95
CA SER A 256 4.56 11.49 -10.03
C SER A 256 5.94 11.07 -9.56
N GLN A 257 6.50 11.75 -8.54
CA GLN A 257 7.78 11.39 -7.96
C GLN A 257 7.68 10.09 -7.12
N LEU A 258 6.57 9.89 -6.39
CA LEU A 258 6.33 8.67 -5.64
C LEU A 258 6.26 7.46 -6.58
N THR A 259 5.46 7.56 -7.65
CA THR A 259 5.34 6.48 -8.63
C THR A 259 6.66 6.18 -9.34
N ALA A 260 7.43 7.22 -9.68
CA ALA A 260 8.77 7.07 -10.25
C ALA A 260 9.74 6.39 -9.26
N GLN A 261 9.70 6.77 -7.98
CA GLN A 261 10.54 6.17 -6.94
C GLN A 261 10.28 4.67 -6.78
N VAL A 262 8.99 4.28 -6.70
CA VAL A 262 8.60 2.86 -6.62
C VAL A 262 8.99 2.10 -7.89
N LYS A 263 8.82 2.69 -9.07
CA LYS A 263 9.20 2.09 -10.36
C LYS A 263 10.71 1.86 -10.46
N ASN A 264 11.52 2.87 -10.14
CA ASN A 264 12.97 2.79 -10.23
C ASN A 264 13.55 1.73 -9.29
N GLY A 265 12.92 1.54 -8.11
CA GLY A 265 13.27 0.46 -7.21
C GLY A 265 13.11 -0.94 -7.83
N CYS A 266 12.21 -1.10 -8.81
CA CYS A 266 12.00 -2.36 -9.51
C CYS A 266 13.05 -2.66 -10.60
N GLU A 267 13.61 -1.62 -11.22
CA GLU A 267 14.60 -1.79 -12.29
C GLU A 267 15.94 -2.31 -11.76
N THR A 268 16.25 -2.08 -10.49
CA THR A 268 17.46 -2.55 -9.82
C THR A 268 17.37 -4.00 -9.32
N ASP A 269 16.17 -4.58 -9.24
CA ASP A 269 15.92 -5.97 -8.80
C ASP A 269 16.00 -7.00 -9.94
N ASN A 270 16.23 -6.60 -11.18
CA ASN A 270 16.36 -7.49 -12.32
C ASN A 270 17.84 -7.56 -12.75
N PRO A 271 18.60 -8.60 -12.32
CA PRO A 271 20.00 -8.80 -12.75
C PRO A 271 20.09 -9.24 -14.21
#